data_859cd4078e0f2ab8dc039ab97db8d32f
#
_entry.id   859cd4078e0f2ab8dc039ab97db8d32f
#
_cell.length_a   1.000
_cell.length_b   1.000
_cell.length_c   1.000
_cell.angle_alpha   90.00
_cell.angle_beta   90.00
_cell.angle_gamma   90.00
#
_symmetry.space_group_name_H-M   'P 1'
#
loop_
_entity.id
_entity.type
_entity.pdbx_description
1 polymer ?
#
loop_
_entity_poly.entity_id
_entity_poly.type
_entity_poly.pdbx_seq_one_letter_code
_entity_poly.pdbx_strand_id
1 'polypeptide(L)'
;MNNTMEKVKEKPNRLLLTMKYLWEKTDEDHPASVRDIVAHLEENGLTATRKTIYHDVEQLRAAGLAIDCRNENQNLYYVDRRVFELPEVKLLVDAVQSARFISPRKSKALIKRLATFVGEHQADVLKRQLYIDSRAKSPNDSIFYMVDALYSAIQQRQKVTFQYFEYNQKKERVLKHNGRVYEFSPYALLWNEDCYYTIGYSESHADIVKFRMDRIHNLNLTLQPGVKKPAGFKVDDYSTKVFSMYDGEECEVLLRCENSVMKHLIDRFGTGFDVTAADQNHFDAKLAVSLSDTFYGWVFSFGGKIKITGPDNAVSGFQNALNQFK
;
A
#
# COMPACT_ATOMS: atom_id res chain seq x y z
N MET A 1 18.29 -1.54 54.15
CA MET A 1 19.37 -2.14 53.33
C MET A 1 18.99 -1.91 51.86
N ASN A 2 19.49 -0.80 51.29
CA ASN A 2 19.29 -0.48 49.89
C ASN A 2 20.31 -1.25 49.06
N ASN A 3 19.81 -2.22 48.29
CA ASN A 3 20.63 -2.95 47.33
C ASN A 3 20.49 -2.29 45.97
N THR A 4 21.25 -1.21 45.75
CA THR A 4 21.38 -0.58 44.43
C THR A 4 22.21 -1.48 43.57
N MET A 5 21.58 -2.33 42.77
CA MET A 5 22.27 -3.03 41.65
C MET A 5 22.84 -1.98 40.71
N GLU A 6 24.12 -1.67 40.82
CA GLU A 6 24.84 -1.00 39.75
C GLU A 6 24.71 -1.85 38.47
N LYS A 7 23.99 -1.33 37.49
CA LYS A 7 24.01 -1.89 36.13
C LYS A 7 25.47 -1.76 35.64
N VAL A 8 26.19 -2.88 35.69
CA VAL A 8 27.47 -3.01 34.96
C VAL A 8 27.16 -2.65 33.49
N LYS A 9 27.63 -1.50 33.03
CA LYS A 9 27.60 -1.14 31.60
C LYS A 9 28.54 -2.15 30.90
N GLU A 10 27.98 -3.22 30.35
CA GLU A 10 28.71 -4.10 29.47
C GLU A 10 29.31 -3.27 28.35
N LYS A 11 30.61 -3.43 28.11
CA LYS A 11 31.31 -2.77 26.99
C LYS A 11 30.65 -3.25 25.68
N PRO A 12 30.25 -2.37 24.77
CA PRO A 12 29.67 -2.77 23.52
C PRO A 12 30.65 -3.65 22.72
N ASN A 13 30.11 -4.61 21.98
CA ASN A 13 30.92 -5.47 21.13
C ASN A 13 31.49 -4.66 19.95
N ARG A 14 32.81 -4.63 19.80
CA ARG A 14 33.50 -3.88 18.75
C ARG A 14 33.03 -4.25 17.34
N LEU A 15 32.95 -5.56 17.05
CA LEU A 15 32.55 -6.04 15.73
C LEU A 15 31.13 -5.57 15.35
N LEU A 16 30.19 -5.63 16.31
CA LEU A 16 28.82 -5.12 16.11
C LEU A 16 28.78 -3.61 15.92
N LEU A 17 29.62 -2.84 16.61
CA LEU A 17 29.70 -1.38 16.40
C LEU A 17 30.34 -1.06 15.05
N THR A 18 31.36 -1.77 14.62
CA THR A 18 31.94 -1.63 13.28
C THR A 18 30.90 -1.93 12.20
N MET A 19 30.14 -3.04 12.36
CA MET A 19 29.05 -3.38 11.46
C MET A 19 27.99 -2.27 11.40
N LYS A 20 27.54 -1.80 12.56
CA LYS A 20 26.52 -0.75 12.65
C LYS A 20 26.99 0.54 12.00
N TYR A 21 28.23 0.95 12.25
CA TYR A 21 28.81 2.14 11.63
C TYR A 21 28.83 2.03 10.11
N LEU A 22 29.37 0.94 9.56
CA LEU A 22 29.42 0.72 8.12
C LEU A 22 28.00 0.68 7.54
N TRP A 23 27.06 -0.02 8.19
CA TRP A 23 25.68 -0.11 7.73
C TRP A 23 24.97 1.23 7.72
N GLU A 24 25.12 2.05 8.75
CA GLU A 24 24.37 3.30 8.90
C GLU A 24 25.03 4.48 8.16
N LYS A 25 26.38 4.52 8.12
CA LYS A 25 27.15 5.72 7.71
C LYS A 25 27.77 5.63 6.33
N THR A 26 27.79 4.45 5.70
CA THR A 26 28.50 4.32 4.41
C THR A 26 27.59 3.89 3.28
N ASP A 27 27.94 4.33 2.09
CA ASP A 27 27.44 3.91 0.79
C ASP A 27 28.57 4.14 -0.25
N GLU A 28 28.34 3.81 -1.52
CA GLU A 28 29.35 3.96 -2.58
C GLU A 28 29.88 5.39 -2.70
N ASP A 29 29.03 6.40 -2.52
CA ASP A 29 29.39 7.80 -2.60
C ASP A 29 30.05 8.33 -1.31
N HIS A 30 29.82 7.67 -0.18
CA HIS A 30 30.29 8.05 1.16
C HIS A 30 30.99 6.87 1.84
N PRO A 31 32.13 6.40 1.31
CA PRO A 31 32.88 5.32 1.94
C PRO A 31 33.66 5.83 3.17
N ALA A 32 33.91 4.95 4.12
CA ALA A 32 34.66 5.25 5.34
C ALA A 32 36.10 4.74 5.28
N SER A 33 37.04 5.54 5.73
CA SER A 33 38.41 5.10 5.96
C SER A 33 38.53 4.28 7.27
N VAL A 34 39.63 3.53 7.41
CA VAL A 34 39.93 2.86 8.68
C VAL A 34 40.02 3.85 9.84
N ARG A 35 40.49 5.07 9.58
CA ARG A 35 40.58 6.13 10.58
C ARG A 35 39.20 6.55 11.09
N ASP A 36 38.24 6.69 10.19
CA ASP A 36 36.87 7.08 10.56
C ASP A 36 36.21 5.99 11.42
N ILE A 37 36.43 4.70 11.09
CA ILE A 37 35.94 3.57 11.88
C ILE A 37 36.57 3.56 13.26
N VAL A 38 37.91 3.77 13.37
CA VAL A 38 38.61 3.83 14.65
C VAL A 38 38.09 4.99 15.50
N ALA A 39 37.94 6.18 14.92
CA ALA A 39 37.40 7.35 15.63
C ALA A 39 36.00 7.09 16.20
N HIS A 40 35.13 6.45 15.41
CA HIS A 40 33.78 6.07 15.88
C HIS A 40 33.84 5.07 17.05
N LEU A 41 34.75 4.12 17.01
CA LEU A 41 34.92 3.16 18.12
C LEU A 41 35.43 3.84 19.38
N GLU A 42 36.37 4.79 19.26
CA GLU A 42 36.89 5.58 20.37
C GLU A 42 35.82 6.44 21.04
N GLU A 43 34.93 7.07 20.26
CA GLU A 43 33.76 7.80 20.76
C GLU A 43 32.84 6.89 21.60
N ASN A 44 32.81 5.60 21.30
CA ASN A 44 32.05 4.60 22.04
C ASN A 44 32.87 3.86 23.14
N GLY A 45 34.04 4.40 23.50
CA GLY A 45 34.87 3.89 24.58
C GLY A 45 35.63 2.61 24.24
N LEU A 46 35.84 2.31 22.96
CA LEU A 46 36.61 1.15 22.48
C LEU A 46 37.86 1.60 21.74
N THR A 47 38.95 0.91 21.97
CA THR A 47 40.21 1.10 21.23
C THR A 47 40.36 0.02 20.17
N ALA A 48 40.79 0.40 18.98
CA ALA A 48 41.10 -0.50 17.89
C ALA A 48 42.32 -0.05 17.11
N THR A 49 43.08 -1.02 16.63
CA THR A 49 44.21 -0.76 15.72
C THR A 49 43.76 -0.95 14.27
N ARG A 50 44.51 -0.40 13.34
CA ARG A 50 44.29 -0.58 11.90
C ARG A 50 44.19 -2.09 11.52
N LYS A 51 45.04 -2.94 12.08
CA LYS A 51 45.04 -4.38 11.84
C LYS A 51 43.77 -5.05 12.36
N THR A 52 43.26 -4.55 13.49
CA THR A 52 42.00 -5.04 14.08
C THR A 52 40.82 -4.74 13.19
N ILE A 53 40.74 -3.52 12.59
CA ILE A 53 39.63 -3.16 11.69
C ILE A 53 39.66 -3.97 10.40
N TYR A 54 40.83 -4.23 9.83
CA TYR A 54 40.94 -5.13 8.68
C TYR A 54 40.39 -6.51 8.98
N HIS A 55 40.70 -7.06 10.15
CA HIS A 55 40.20 -8.35 10.59
C HIS A 55 38.69 -8.31 10.81
N ASP A 56 38.15 -7.28 11.43
CA ASP A 56 36.73 -7.09 11.65
C ASP A 56 35.96 -7.02 10.31
N VAL A 57 36.45 -6.27 9.33
CA VAL A 57 35.86 -6.18 8.00
C VAL A 57 35.82 -7.54 7.31
N GLU A 58 36.91 -8.32 7.37
CA GLU A 58 36.93 -9.67 6.80
C GLU A 58 35.97 -10.62 7.51
N GLN A 59 35.83 -10.52 8.82
CA GLN A 59 34.83 -11.28 9.56
C GLN A 59 33.41 -10.93 9.14
N LEU A 60 33.12 -9.65 8.97
CA LEU A 60 31.79 -9.19 8.50
C LEU A 60 31.49 -9.65 7.08
N ARG A 61 32.49 -9.62 6.18
CA ARG A 61 32.37 -10.20 4.82
C ARG A 61 32.11 -11.70 4.87
N ALA A 62 32.84 -12.43 5.68
CA ALA A 62 32.64 -13.87 5.86
C ALA A 62 31.26 -14.19 6.46
N ALA A 63 30.69 -13.29 7.27
CA ALA A 63 29.34 -13.39 7.79
C ALA A 63 28.24 -13.00 6.79
N GLY A 64 28.61 -12.61 5.56
CA GLY A 64 27.67 -12.29 4.47
C GLY A 64 27.33 -10.82 4.28
N LEU A 65 28.00 -9.90 5.00
CA LEU A 65 27.85 -8.47 4.71
C LEU A 65 28.59 -8.12 3.41
N ALA A 66 27.87 -7.52 2.48
CA ALA A 66 28.44 -7.03 1.22
C ALA A 66 29.21 -5.72 1.45
N ILE A 67 30.39 -5.80 2.02
CA ILE A 67 31.29 -4.67 2.22
C ILE A 67 32.28 -4.64 1.05
N ASP A 68 32.29 -3.54 0.30
CA ASP A 68 33.30 -3.31 -0.74
C ASP A 68 34.38 -2.36 -0.25
N CYS A 69 35.47 -2.26 -1.02
CA CYS A 69 36.61 -1.46 -0.71
C CYS A 69 37.13 -0.74 -1.95
N ARG A 70 37.09 0.59 -1.90
CA ARG A 70 37.72 1.43 -2.91
C ARG A 70 39.16 1.70 -2.47
N ASN A 71 40.11 1.31 -3.29
CA ASN A 71 41.53 1.56 -3.07
C ASN A 71 41.96 2.85 -3.80
N GLU A 72 42.11 3.90 -3.05
CA GLU A 72 42.70 5.15 -3.50
C GLU A 72 44.09 5.34 -2.84
N ASN A 73 44.29 6.42 -2.09
CA ASN A 73 45.48 6.60 -1.23
C ASN A 73 45.39 5.77 0.07
N GLN A 74 44.22 5.23 0.36
CA GLN A 74 43.88 4.39 1.51
C GLN A 74 42.66 3.49 1.18
N ASN A 75 42.47 2.47 2.00
CA ASN A 75 41.29 1.62 1.90
C ASN A 75 40.06 2.39 2.41
N LEU A 76 39.07 2.52 1.57
CA LEU A 76 37.78 3.13 1.84
C LEU A 76 36.70 2.05 1.76
N TYR A 77 36.05 1.77 2.88
CA TYR A 77 35.05 0.69 3.00
C TYR A 77 33.64 1.24 2.95
N TYR A 78 32.75 0.54 2.28
CA TYR A 78 31.32 0.85 2.24
C TYR A 78 30.48 -0.41 2.07
N VAL A 79 29.20 -0.32 2.44
CA VAL A 79 28.23 -1.38 2.20
C VAL A 79 27.69 -1.22 0.78
N ASP A 80 28.05 -2.17 -0.10
CA ASP A 80 27.70 -2.18 -1.52
C ASP A 80 26.22 -2.61 -1.73
N ARG A 81 25.86 -3.75 -1.21
CA ARG A 81 24.50 -4.32 -1.36
C ARG A 81 23.75 -4.33 -0.04
N ARG A 82 22.54 -3.79 -0.09
CA ARG A 82 21.56 -3.82 0.99
C ARG A 82 20.38 -4.72 0.62
N VAL A 83 19.49 -4.99 1.58
CA VAL A 83 18.26 -5.77 1.33
C VAL A 83 17.38 -5.08 0.28
N PHE A 84 17.36 -3.75 0.31
CA PHE A 84 16.66 -2.91 -0.67
C PHE A 84 17.64 -1.89 -1.26
N GLU A 85 17.51 -1.65 -2.55
CA GLU A 85 18.18 -0.55 -3.23
C GLU A 85 17.45 0.78 -2.99
N LEU A 86 18.15 1.91 -3.11
CA LEU A 86 17.55 3.23 -2.92
C LEU A 86 16.30 3.49 -3.79
N PRO A 87 16.26 3.11 -5.09
CA PRO A 87 15.03 3.26 -5.89
C PRO A 87 13.85 2.48 -5.35
N GLU A 88 14.08 1.26 -4.83
CA GLU A 88 13.03 0.42 -4.24
C GLU A 88 12.47 1.05 -2.97
N VAL A 89 13.35 1.55 -2.08
CA VAL A 89 12.91 2.27 -0.88
C VAL A 89 12.14 3.54 -1.23
N LYS A 90 12.53 4.28 -2.29
CA LYS A 90 11.77 5.43 -2.81
C LYS A 90 10.35 5.04 -3.19
N LEU A 91 10.18 3.96 -3.96
CA LEU A 91 8.86 3.47 -4.35
C LEU A 91 8.00 3.06 -3.14
N LEU A 92 8.60 2.39 -2.14
CA LEU A 92 7.90 2.04 -0.90
C LEU A 92 7.47 3.28 -0.10
N VAL A 93 8.32 4.31 -0.05
CA VAL A 93 8.01 5.59 0.60
C VAL A 93 6.86 6.29 -0.12
N ASP A 94 6.90 6.35 -1.45
CA ASP A 94 5.85 6.97 -2.27
C ASP A 94 4.52 6.23 -2.12
N ALA A 95 4.53 4.89 -2.07
CA ALA A 95 3.34 4.08 -1.81
C ALA A 95 2.73 4.40 -0.43
N VAL A 96 3.56 4.53 0.62
CA VAL A 96 3.09 4.91 1.96
C VAL A 96 2.53 6.34 1.97
N GLN A 97 3.13 7.26 1.20
CA GLN A 97 2.66 8.64 1.10
C GLN A 97 1.33 8.74 0.37
N SER A 98 1.18 8.03 -0.75
CA SER A 98 -0.03 8.04 -1.58
C SER A 98 -1.22 7.39 -0.89
N ALA A 99 -0.98 6.41 0.00
CA ALA A 99 -2.04 5.68 0.68
C ALA A 99 -2.86 6.58 1.61
N ARG A 100 -4.11 6.88 1.22
CA ARG A 100 -5.03 7.75 2.00
C ARG A 100 -5.50 7.12 3.29
N PHE A 101 -5.58 5.79 3.37
CA PHE A 101 -6.01 5.08 4.55
C PHE A 101 -4.95 5.08 5.68
N ILE A 102 -3.69 5.38 5.36
CA ILE A 102 -2.62 5.51 6.36
C ILE A 102 -2.62 6.92 6.92
N SER A 103 -2.79 7.06 8.23
CA SER A 103 -2.78 8.39 8.87
C SER A 103 -1.43 9.10 8.71
N PRO A 104 -1.40 10.45 8.77
CA PRO A 104 -0.16 11.22 8.67
C PRO A 104 0.90 10.78 9.69
N ARG A 105 0.47 10.51 10.93
CA ARG A 105 1.35 10.04 12.02
C ARG A 105 1.98 8.70 11.69
N LYS A 106 1.19 7.74 11.22
CA LYS A 106 1.67 6.40 10.85
C LYS A 106 2.52 6.42 9.59
N SER A 107 2.16 7.24 8.58
CA SER A 107 3.00 7.45 7.39
C SER A 107 4.40 7.93 7.79
N LYS A 108 4.50 8.97 8.62
CA LYS A 108 5.80 9.48 9.10
C LYS A 108 6.61 8.41 9.85
N ALA A 109 5.96 7.61 10.69
CA ALA A 109 6.62 6.53 11.42
C ALA A 109 7.12 5.42 10.50
N LEU A 110 6.32 5.01 9.50
CA LEU A 110 6.71 4.00 8.50
C LEU A 110 7.86 4.47 7.63
N ILE A 111 7.79 5.71 7.13
CA ILE A 111 8.86 6.30 6.32
C ILE A 111 10.18 6.35 7.10
N LYS A 112 10.13 6.73 8.40
CA LYS A 112 11.32 6.69 9.25
C LYS A 112 11.91 5.28 9.36
N ARG A 113 11.08 4.24 9.40
CA ARG A 113 11.54 2.84 9.43
C ARG A 113 12.07 2.42 8.06
N LEU A 114 11.40 2.76 6.97
CA LEU A 114 11.88 2.46 5.62
C LEU A 114 13.25 3.11 5.35
N ALA A 115 13.46 4.31 5.85
CA ALA A 115 14.74 5.00 5.73
C ALA A 115 15.91 4.28 6.43
N THR A 116 15.67 3.33 7.34
CA THR A 116 16.75 2.52 7.95
C THR A 116 17.26 1.39 7.06
N PHE A 117 16.59 1.11 5.94
CA PHE A 117 17.07 0.14 4.96
C PHE A 117 18.19 0.69 4.06
N VAL A 118 18.39 2.00 4.04
CA VAL A 118 19.45 2.68 3.30
C VAL A 118 20.44 3.37 4.26
N GLY A 119 21.57 3.83 3.76
CA GLY A 119 22.54 4.62 4.54
C GLY A 119 21.98 5.99 4.95
N GLU A 120 22.59 6.62 5.96
CA GLU A 120 22.12 7.90 6.51
C GLU A 120 22.08 9.00 5.45
N HIS A 121 23.07 9.09 4.58
CA HIS A 121 23.13 10.06 3.49
C HIS A 121 21.98 9.89 2.50
N GLN A 122 21.69 8.64 2.12
CA GLN A 122 20.56 8.32 1.26
C GLN A 122 19.22 8.54 1.96
N ALA A 123 19.12 8.24 3.27
CA ALA A 123 17.93 8.50 4.08
C ALA A 123 17.61 10.00 4.16
N ASP A 124 18.62 10.86 4.21
CA ASP A 124 18.43 12.32 4.22
C ASP A 124 17.93 12.84 2.86
N VAL A 125 18.37 12.25 1.75
CA VAL A 125 17.81 12.54 0.42
C VAL A 125 16.34 12.16 0.38
N LEU A 126 15.97 10.98 0.90
CA LEU A 126 14.57 10.55 1.00
C LEU A 126 13.72 11.54 1.80
N LYS A 127 14.21 12.02 2.94
CA LYS A 127 13.50 12.98 3.79
C LYS A 127 13.28 14.34 3.11
N ARG A 128 14.23 14.82 2.32
CA ARG A 128 14.15 16.13 1.62
C ARG A 128 13.16 16.10 0.45
N GLN A 129 12.97 14.96 -0.19
CA GLN A 129 12.06 14.77 -1.32
C GLN A 129 10.62 14.41 -0.91
N LEU A 130 10.33 14.43 0.40
CA LEU A 130 9.02 14.15 0.93
C LEU A 130 8.03 15.30 0.60
N TYR A 131 7.45 15.27 -0.58
CA TYR A 131 6.22 16.03 -0.86
C TYR A 131 5.06 15.36 -0.14
N ILE A 132 4.62 15.95 0.96
CA ILE A 132 3.37 15.52 1.59
C ILE A 132 2.25 15.95 0.62
N ASP A 133 1.70 14.98 -0.09
CA ASP A 133 0.51 15.21 -0.89
C ASP A 133 -0.59 15.79 0.03
N SER A 134 -1.14 16.94 -0.36
CA SER A 134 -2.18 17.67 0.39
C SER A 134 -3.52 16.90 0.43
N ARG A 135 -3.61 15.74 -0.22
CA ARG A 135 -4.80 14.89 -0.19
C ARG A 135 -5.14 14.48 1.24
N ALA A 136 -6.42 14.58 1.58
CA ALA A 136 -6.91 14.24 2.91
C ALA A 136 -6.63 12.76 3.25
N LYS A 137 -5.75 12.52 4.21
CA LYS A 137 -5.49 11.20 4.78
C LYS A 137 -6.50 10.88 5.89
N SER A 138 -6.79 9.61 6.08
CA SER A 138 -7.63 9.14 7.18
C SER A 138 -7.00 9.52 8.53
N PRO A 139 -7.74 10.11 9.47
CA PRO A 139 -7.25 10.34 10.82
C PRO A 139 -7.23 9.06 11.67
N ASN A 140 -7.70 7.93 11.12
CA ASN A 140 -7.89 6.70 11.87
C ASN A 140 -6.62 5.82 11.87
N ASP A 141 -5.95 5.73 13.00
CA ASP A 141 -4.78 4.86 13.19
C ASP A 141 -5.14 3.37 13.36
N SER A 142 -6.42 3.04 13.61
CA SER A 142 -6.85 1.67 13.90
C SER A 142 -6.87 0.77 12.65
N ILE A 143 -6.79 1.35 11.45
CA ILE A 143 -6.82 0.60 10.18
C ILE A 143 -5.75 -0.49 10.15
N PHE A 144 -4.55 -0.24 10.67
CA PHE A 144 -3.48 -1.26 10.74
C PHE A 144 -3.91 -2.50 11.51
N TYR A 145 -4.53 -2.30 12.67
CA TYR A 145 -5.01 -3.39 13.50
C TYR A 145 -6.21 -4.09 12.88
N MET A 146 -7.06 -3.33 12.18
CA MET A 146 -8.20 -3.89 11.45
C MET A 146 -7.75 -4.74 10.26
N VAL A 147 -6.72 -4.32 9.51
CA VAL A 147 -6.12 -5.12 8.42
C VAL A 147 -5.62 -6.45 8.97
N ASP A 148 -4.84 -6.42 10.04
CA ASP A 148 -4.27 -7.61 10.67
C ASP A 148 -5.37 -8.55 11.21
N ALA A 149 -6.37 -7.99 11.91
CA ALA A 149 -7.50 -8.74 12.43
C ALA A 149 -8.32 -9.40 11.31
N LEU A 150 -8.61 -8.68 10.22
CA LEU A 150 -9.33 -9.24 9.08
C LEU A 150 -8.51 -10.28 8.33
N TYR A 151 -7.19 -10.07 8.22
CA TYR A 151 -6.30 -11.07 7.63
C TYR A 151 -6.34 -12.38 8.43
N SER A 152 -6.29 -12.28 9.76
CA SER A 152 -6.41 -13.42 10.65
C SER A 152 -7.77 -14.12 10.52
N ALA A 153 -8.87 -13.35 10.45
CA ALA A 153 -10.21 -13.89 10.25
C ALA A 153 -10.35 -14.65 8.93
N ILE A 154 -9.76 -14.11 7.84
CA ILE A 154 -9.73 -14.76 6.51
C ILE A 154 -8.98 -16.09 6.59
N GLN A 155 -7.79 -16.12 7.18
CA GLN A 155 -6.99 -17.33 7.32
C GLN A 155 -7.69 -18.40 8.17
N GLN A 156 -8.33 -18.00 9.25
CA GLN A 156 -9.04 -18.90 10.17
C GLN A 156 -10.46 -19.21 9.72
N ARG A 157 -10.91 -18.58 8.63
CA ARG A 157 -12.28 -18.70 8.11
C ARG A 157 -13.34 -18.42 9.18
N GLN A 158 -13.14 -17.34 9.91
CA GLN A 158 -14.02 -16.90 11.00
C GLN A 158 -14.84 -15.69 10.58
N LYS A 159 -16.03 -15.56 11.14
CA LYS A 159 -16.83 -14.36 11.05
C LYS A 159 -16.22 -13.24 11.89
N VAL A 160 -16.48 -12.02 11.47
CA VAL A 160 -16.23 -10.80 12.24
C VAL A 160 -17.54 -10.06 12.44
N THR A 161 -17.58 -9.22 13.46
CA THR A 161 -18.67 -8.28 13.68
C THR A 161 -18.13 -6.87 13.72
N PHE A 162 -18.90 -5.92 13.20
CA PHE A 162 -18.53 -4.50 13.24
C PHE A 162 -19.76 -3.61 13.03
N GLN A 163 -19.60 -2.33 13.32
CA GLN A 163 -20.52 -1.27 12.94
C GLN A 163 -19.95 -0.48 11.78
N TYR A 164 -20.80 0.17 11.00
CA TYR A 164 -20.37 0.94 9.84
C TYR A 164 -20.89 2.37 9.94
N PHE A 165 -20.05 3.38 9.63
CA PHE A 165 -20.43 4.77 9.74
C PHE A 165 -20.35 5.49 8.39
N GLU A 166 -21.11 6.59 8.31
CA GLU A 166 -21.06 7.59 7.26
C GLU A 166 -20.84 8.98 7.86
N TYR A 167 -20.58 9.96 7.01
CA TYR A 167 -20.51 11.34 7.44
C TYR A 167 -21.83 12.07 7.13
N ASN A 168 -22.35 12.80 8.09
CA ASN A 168 -23.49 13.68 7.90
C ASN A 168 -23.06 15.03 7.26
N GLN A 169 -24.01 15.91 7.02
CA GLN A 169 -23.79 17.25 6.46
C GLN A 169 -22.86 18.13 7.31
N LYS A 170 -22.76 17.84 8.62
CA LYS A 170 -21.86 18.53 9.56
C LYS A 170 -20.47 17.90 9.59
N LYS A 171 -20.17 16.91 8.73
CA LYS A 171 -18.91 16.13 8.71
C LYS A 171 -18.69 15.28 9.97
N GLU A 172 -19.75 14.97 10.72
CA GLU A 172 -19.70 14.11 11.90
C GLU A 172 -19.92 12.65 11.47
N ARG A 173 -19.29 11.72 12.20
CA ARG A 173 -19.48 10.28 11.97
C ARG A 173 -20.81 9.84 12.56
N VAL A 174 -21.66 9.27 11.76
CA VAL A 174 -22.94 8.71 12.17
C VAL A 174 -23.01 7.23 11.80
N LEU A 175 -23.31 6.39 12.77
CA LEU A 175 -23.44 4.96 12.53
C LEU A 175 -24.65 4.69 11.61
N LYS A 176 -24.42 3.91 10.55
CA LYS A 176 -25.50 3.47 9.64
C LYS A 176 -26.51 2.58 10.38
N HIS A 177 -27.74 2.64 9.91
CA HIS A 177 -28.84 1.80 10.39
C HIS A 177 -28.96 1.78 11.92
N ASN A 178 -28.90 2.97 12.56
CA ASN A 178 -28.99 3.15 14.01
C ASN A 178 -27.95 2.34 14.81
N GLY A 179 -26.74 2.21 14.28
CA GLY A 179 -25.67 1.49 14.96
C GLY A 179 -25.76 -0.04 14.83
N ARG A 180 -26.45 -0.53 13.79
CA ARG A 180 -26.56 -1.97 13.51
C ARG A 180 -25.18 -2.62 13.50
N VAL A 181 -25.07 -3.77 14.15
CA VAL A 181 -23.90 -4.64 14.09
C VAL A 181 -24.04 -5.56 12.86
N TYR A 182 -23.05 -5.55 11.99
CA TYR A 182 -22.96 -6.42 10.83
C TYR A 182 -22.21 -7.69 11.22
N GLU A 183 -22.77 -8.85 10.86
CA GLU A 183 -22.05 -10.12 10.83
C GLU A 183 -21.52 -10.37 9.42
N PHE A 184 -20.22 -10.61 9.32
CA PHE A 184 -19.53 -10.65 8.05
C PHE A 184 -18.49 -11.75 7.99
N SER A 185 -18.48 -12.51 6.91
CA SER A 185 -17.49 -13.54 6.62
C SER A 185 -16.49 -13.01 5.59
N PRO A 186 -15.33 -12.51 6.00
CA PRO A 186 -14.37 -11.89 5.08
C PRO A 186 -13.71 -12.96 4.19
N TYR A 187 -13.57 -12.67 2.89
CA TYR A 187 -12.94 -13.54 1.90
C TYR A 187 -11.60 -12.97 1.41
N ALA A 188 -11.52 -11.66 1.29
CA ALA A 188 -10.33 -10.97 0.79
C ALA A 188 -10.25 -9.53 1.28
N LEU A 189 -9.03 -9.01 1.24
CA LEU A 189 -8.73 -7.60 1.37
C LEU A 189 -8.28 -7.07 0.01
N LEU A 190 -8.73 -5.88 -0.35
CA LEU A 190 -8.41 -5.24 -1.61
C LEU A 190 -8.04 -3.77 -1.41
N TRP A 191 -6.91 -3.36 -1.97
CA TRP A 191 -6.53 -1.95 -2.07
C TRP A 191 -6.94 -1.44 -3.45
N ASN A 192 -7.89 -0.52 -3.49
CA ASN A 192 -8.36 0.11 -4.72
C ASN A 192 -8.54 1.61 -4.53
N GLU A 193 -8.06 2.43 -5.46
CA GLU A 193 -8.18 3.88 -5.48
C GLU A 193 -7.89 4.55 -4.12
N ASP A 194 -6.72 4.27 -3.54
CA ASP A 194 -6.27 4.82 -2.26
C ASP A 194 -7.09 4.38 -1.03
N CYS A 195 -8.07 3.50 -1.17
CA CYS A 195 -8.88 2.96 -0.10
C CYS A 195 -8.64 1.46 0.09
N TYR A 196 -8.74 1.01 1.33
CA TYR A 196 -8.71 -0.41 1.66
C TYR A 196 -10.13 -0.92 1.83
N TYR A 197 -10.44 -2.05 1.19
CA TYR A 197 -11.75 -2.70 1.24
C TYR A 197 -11.61 -4.12 1.78
N THR A 198 -12.62 -4.58 2.49
CA THR A 198 -12.84 -5.99 2.76
C THR A 198 -14.02 -6.49 1.93
N ILE A 199 -13.85 -7.64 1.28
CA ILE A 199 -14.87 -8.28 0.45
C ILE A 199 -15.24 -9.61 1.13
N GLY A 200 -16.52 -9.90 1.22
CA GLY A 200 -17.00 -11.11 1.86
C GLY A 200 -18.52 -11.20 1.92
N TYR A 201 -19.02 -12.27 2.50
CA TYR A 201 -20.46 -12.48 2.67
C TYR A 201 -20.98 -11.75 3.89
N SER A 202 -22.07 -11.02 3.72
CA SER A 202 -22.78 -10.32 4.79
C SER A 202 -24.11 -10.96 5.06
N GLU A 203 -24.33 -11.42 6.29
CA GLU A 203 -25.61 -12.00 6.71
C GLU A 203 -26.78 -11.01 6.52
N SER A 204 -26.52 -9.72 6.74
CA SER A 204 -27.56 -8.70 6.63
C SER A 204 -27.96 -8.34 5.19
N HIS A 205 -27.11 -8.65 4.22
CA HIS A 205 -27.38 -8.43 2.81
C HIS A 205 -27.72 -9.74 2.09
N ALA A 206 -27.45 -10.88 2.73
CA ALA A 206 -27.54 -12.24 2.15
C ALA A 206 -26.72 -12.37 0.84
N ASP A 207 -25.63 -11.62 0.71
CA ASP A 207 -24.83 -11.52 -0.51
C ASP A 207 -23.37 -11.21 -0.20
N ILE A 208 -22.53 -11.33 -1.24
CA ILE A 208 -21.14 -10.89 -1.21
C ILE A 208 -21.11 -9.37 -1.41
N VAL A 209 -20.64 -8.68 -0.39
CA VAL A 209 -20.54 -7.22 -0.39
C VAL A 209 -19.14 -6.76 0.00
N LYS A 210 -18.89 -5.50 -0.19
CA LYS A 210 -17.64 -4.85 0.19
C LYS A 210 -17.88 -3.76 1.22
N PHE A 211 -16.93 -3.60 2.12
CA PHE A 211 -16.91 -2.51 3.08
C PHE A 211 -15.56 -1.79 3.04
N ARG A 212 -15.61 -0.45 3.03
CA ARG A 212 -14.40 0.36 3.20
C ARG A 212 -13.92 0.25 4.63
N MET A 213 -12.66 -0.10 4.81
CA MET A 213 -12.11 -0.35 6.14
C MET A 213 -12.00 0.92 7.00
N ASP A 214 -11.79 2.07 6.38
CA ASP A 214 -11.73 3.35 7.09
C ASP A 214 -13.08 3.80 7.68
N ARG A 215 -14.19 3.14 7.29
CA ARG A 215 -15.55 3.36 7.80
C ARG A 215 -16.04 2.27 8.77
N ILE A 216 -15.23 1.26 9.01
CA ILE A 216 -15.53 0.22 10.00
C ILE A 216 -15.28 0.78 11.40
N HIS A 217 -16.19 0.48 12.32
CA HIS A 217 -16.11 0.82 13.73
C HIS A 217 -16.37 -0.42 14.58
N ASN A 218 -15.66 -0.54 15.71
CA ASN A 218 -15.80 -1.67 16.65
C ASN A 218 -15.70 -3.05 15.96
N LEU A 219 -14.60 -3.27 15.20
CA LEU A 219 -14.33 -4.57 14.61
C LEU A 219 -13.96 -5.58 15.70
N ASN A 220 -14.68 -6.70 15.74
CA ASN A 220 -14.42 -7.82 16.66
C ASN A 220 -14.30 -9.13 15.87
N LEU A 221 -13.31 -9.92 16.20
CA LEU A 221 -13.22 -11.31 15.76
C LEU A 221 -14.24 -12.17 16.53
N THR A 222 -14.90 -13.08 15.83
CA THR A 222 -15.76 -14.06 16.47
C THR A 222 -15.11 -15.44 16.42
N LEU A 223 -15.55 -16.35 17.30
CA LEU A 223 -15.14 -17.76 17.20
C LEU A 223 -16.04 -18.57 16.24
N GLN A 224 -17.00 -17.90 15.60
CA GLN A 224 -17.96 -18.56 14.70
C GLN A 224 -17.31 -18.79 13.32
N PRO A 225 -17.57 -19.97 12.72
CA PRO A 225 -17.09 -20.25 11.38
C PRO A 225 -17.77 -19.32 10.36
N GLY A 226 -16.97 -18.78 9.44
CA GLY A 226 -17.46 -17.97 8.34
C GLY A 226 -18.17 -18.82 7.27
N VAL A 227 -19.04 -18.17 6.50
CA VAL A 227 -19.65 -18.75 5.30
C VAL A 227 -18.52 -19.08 4.30
N LYS A 228 -18.60 -20.25 3.67
CA LYS A 228 -17.60 -20.66 2.69
C LYS A 228 -17.64 -19.74 1.48
N LYS A 229 -16.44 -19.34 1.03
CA LYS A 229 -16.28 -18.63 -0.23
C LYS A 229 -16.83 -19.50 -1.38
N PRO A 230 -17.70 -18.96 -2.27
CA PRO A 230 -18.24 -19.70 -3.40
C PRO A 230 -17.15 -20.29 -4.30
N ALA A 231 -17.39 -21.47 -4.86
CA ALA A 231 -16.51 -22.06 -5.84
C ALA A 231 -16.44 -21.12 -7.08
N GLY A 232 -15.23 -20.82 -7.54
CA GLY A 232 -15.04 -19.91 -8.67
C GLY A 232 -14.99 -18.41 -8.35
N PHE A 233 -15.24 -17.99 -7.09
CA PHE A 233 -15.06 -16.58 -6.71
C PHE A 233 -13.59 -16.19 -6.79
N LYS A 234 -13.28 -15.26 -7.67
CA LYS A 234 -11.96 -14.65 -7.80
C LYS A 234 -12.04 -13.18 -7.45
N VAL A 235 -11.11 -12.71 -6.63
CA VAL A 235 -11.05 -11.30 -6.20
C VAL A 235 -10.74 -10.39 -7.37
N ASP A 236 -9.89 -10.85 -8.29
CA ASP A 236 -9.49 -10.09 -9.48
C ASP A 236 -10.69 -9.85 -10.40
N ASP A 237 -11.52 -10.86 -10.64
CA ASP A 237 -12.74 -10.72 -11.45
C ASP A 237 -13.71 -9.73 -10.80
N TYR A 238 -13.84 -9.79 -9.47
CA TYR A 238 -14.69 -8.89 -8.71
C TYR A 238 -14.17 -7.44 -8.78
N SER A 239 -12.85 -7.23 -8.64
CA SER A 239 -12.25 -5.89 -8.66
C SER A 239 -12.32 -5.24 -10.04
N THR A 240 -12.19 -6.03 -11.11
CA THR A 240 -12.21 -5.54 -12.50
C THR A 240 -13.62 -5.15 -12.93
N LYS A 241 -14.64 -5.93 -12.56
CA LYS A 241 -16.03 -5.71 -12.94
C LYS A 241 -16.67 -4.54 -12.19
N VAL A 242 -16.34 -4.37 -10.91
CA VAL A 242 -16.95 -3.34 -10.07
C VAL A 242 -16.22 -2.02 -10.24
N PHE A 243 -16.83 -1.12 -11.00
CA PHE A 243 -16.26 0.19 -11.32
C PHE A 243 -16.13 1.06 -10.05
N SER A 244 -14.88 1.45 -9.71
CA SER A 244 -14.54 2.25 -8.51
C SER A 244 -15.18 1.76 -7.20
N MET A 245 -15.37 0.41 -7.08
CA MET A 245 -16.00 -0.22 -5.93
C MET A 245 -17.46 0.22 -5.66
N TYR A 246 -18.19 0.64 -6.68
CA TYR A 246 -19.64 0.83 -6.62
C TYR A 246 -20.36 -0.38 -7.21
N ASP A 247 -21.37 -0.88 -6.49
CA ASP A 247 -22.17 -2.02 -6.92
C ASP A 247 -23.16 -1.59 -8.00
N GLY A 248 -23.44 -2.47 -8.94
CA GLY A 248 -24.39 -2.28 -10.01
C GLY A 248 -24.71 -3.63 -10.67
N GLU A 249 -25.69 -3.67 -11.53
CA GLU A 249 -26.00 -4.85 -12.34
C GLU A 249 -24.80 -5.18 -13.25
N GLU A 250 -24.30 -6.42 -13.21
CA GLU A 250 -23.25 -6.86 -14.13
C GLU A 250 -23.81 -6.90 -15.56
N CYS A 251 -23.11 -6.23 -16.45
CA CYS A 251 -23.53 -6.09 -17.82
C CYS A 251 -22.34 -6.07 -18.77
N GLU A 252 -22.48 -6.75 -19.90
CA GLU A 252 -21.55 -6.66 -21.00
C GLU A 252 -21.97 -5.48 -21.91
N VAL A 253 -21.21 -4.38 -21.85
CA VAL A 253 -21.49 -3.15 -22.58
C VAL A 253 -20.74 -3.08 -23.90
N LEU A 254 -21.37 -2.49 -24.90
CA LEU A 254 -20.76 -2.12 -26.17
C LEU A 254 -20.49 -0.61 -26.16
N LEU A 255 -19.23 -0.26 -26.38
CA LEU A 255 -18.79 1.12 -26.43
C LEU A 255 -18.26 1.46 -27.82
N ARG A 256 -18.73 2.53 -28.41
CA ARG A 256 -18.08 3.17 -29.56
C ARG A 256 -17.12 4.24 -29.07
N CYS A 257 -15.87 4.13 -29.46
CA CYS A 257 -14.77 4.92 -28.94
C CYS A 257 -13.95 5.57 -30.04
N GLU A 258 -13.54 6.83 -29.86
CA GLU A 258 -12.47 7.39 -30.68
C GLU A 258 -11.13 6.68 -30.42
N ASN A 259 -10.26 6.58 -31.44
CA ASN A 259 -8.94 5.95 -31.27
C ASN A 259 -8.08 6.60 -30.18
N SER A 260 -8.28 7.89 -29.94
CA SER A 260 -7.56 8.68 -28.92
C SER A 260 -7.76 8.19 -27.47
N VAL A 261 -8.87 7.47 -27.19
CA VAL A 261 -9.20 7.00 -25.85
C VAL A 261 -8.76 5.55 -25.56
N MET A 262 -8.16 4.84 -26.52
CA MET A 262 -7.73 3.46 -26.34
C MET A 262 -6.86 3.26 -25.08
N LYS A 263 -5.90 4.16 -24.86
CA LYS A 263 -5.01 4.10 -23.68
C LYS A 263 -5.80 4.11 -22.37
N HIS A 264 -6.88 4.86 -22.29
CA HIS A 264 -7.69 4.96 -21.06
C HIS A 264 -8.53 3.70 -20.81
N LEU A 265 -8.93 2.99 -21.89
CA LEU A 265 -9.56 1.68 -21.76
C LEU A 265 -8.53 0.64 -21.27
N ILE A 266 -7.33 0.63 -21.87
CA ILE A 266 -6.25 -0.27 -21.46
C ILE A 266 -5.84 -0.01 -20.00
N ASP A 267 -5.64 1.25 -19.61
CA ASP A 267 -5.29 1.63 -18.25
C ASP A 267 -6.33 1.18 -17.23
N ARG A 268 -7.61 1.14 -17.62
CA ARG A 268 -8.71 0.79 -16.71
C ARG A 268 -9.08 -0.68 -16.71
N PHE A 269 -9.12 -1.32 -17.88
CA PHE A 269 -9.65 -2.67 -18.07
C PHE A 269 -8.57 -3.70 -18.48
N GLY A 270 -7.32 -3.24 -18.62
CA GLY A 270 -6.24 -4.08 -19.15
C GLY A 270 -6.37 -4.28 -20.67
N THR A 271 -5.69 -5.31 -21.20
CA THR A 271 -5.68 -5.62 -22.65
C THR A 271 -6.62 -6.75 -23.02
N GLY A 272 -7.38 -7.31 -22.09
CA GLY A 272 -8.14 -8.54 -22.26
C GLY A 272 -9.57 -8.38 -22.79
N PHE A 273 -9.96 -7.20 -23.28
CA PHE A 273 -11.29 -6.96 -23.85
C PHE A 273 -11.30 -7.03 -25.37
N ASP A 274 -12.47 -7.37 -25.94
CA ASP A 274 -12.65 -7.48 -27.38
C ASP A 274 -12.72 -6.08 -28.03
N VAL A 275 -12.01 -5.93 -29.14
CA VAL A 275 -11.98 -4.69 -29.94
C VAL A 275 -12.20 -5.01 -31.41
N THR A 276 -13.06 -4.21 -32.06
CA THR A 276 -13.30 -4.27 -33.49
C THR A 276 -13.16 -2.88 -34.08
N ALA A 277 -12.43 -2.74 -35.18
CA ALA A 277 -12.34 -1.47 -35.89
C ALA A 277 -13.71 -1.12 -36.48
N ALA A 278 -14.24 0.07 -36.16
CA ALA A 278 -15.51 0.57 -36.64
C ALA A 278 -15.33 1.41 -37.93
N ASP A 279 -14.34 2.33 -37.92
CA ASP A 279 -13.91 3.15 -39.04
C ASP A 279 -12.46 3.63 -38.83
N GLN A 280 -11.98 4.58 -39.65
CA GLN A 280 -10.60 5.09 -39.55
C GLN A 280 -10.31 5.80 -38.21
N ASN A 281 -11.32 6.36 -37.55
CA ASN A 281 -11.17 7.18 -36.34
C ASN A 281 -11.74 6.51 -35.09
N HIS A 282 -12.54 5.45 -35.26
CA HIS A 282 -13.28 4.81 -34.16
C HIS A 282 -13.09 3.30 -34.13
N PHE A 283 -13.22 2.75 -32.92
CA PHE A 283 -13.32 1.31 -32.66
C PHE A 283 -14.52 1.02 -31.75
N ASP A 284 -15.02 -0.18 -31.84
CA ASP A 284 -16.02 -0.72 -30.91
C ASP A 284 -15.30 -1.63 -29.90
N ALA A 285 -15.59 -1.43 -28.62
CA ALA A 285 -15.06 -2.24 -27.53
C ALA A 285 -16.20 -2.93 -26.77
N LYS A 286 -15.95 -4.19 -26.35
CA LYS A 286 -16.88 -5.00 -25.59
C LYS A 286 -16.31 -5.25 -24.20
N LEU A 287 -16.99 -4.79 -23.15
CA LEU A 287 -16.50 -4.75 -21.80
C LEU A 287 -17.53 -5.29 -20.81
N ALA A 288 -17.08 -6.13 -19.86
CA ALA A 288 -17.90 -6.52 -18.72
C ALA A 288 -17.74 -5.50 -17.59
N VAL A 289 -18.82 -4.82 -17.20
CA VAL A 289 -18.83 -3.79 -16.15
C VAL A 289 -20.06 -3.92 -15.25
N SER A 290 -19.97 -3.35 -14.05
CA SER A 290 -21.16 -3.12 -13.22
C SER A 290 -21.76 -1.74 -13.59
N LEU A 291 -23.01 -1.73 -14.06
CA LEU A 291 -23.72 -0.50 -14.40
C LEU A 291 -23.96 0.32 -13.13
N SER A 292 -23.34 1.47 -13.03
CA SER A 292 -23.38 2.34 -11.86
C SER A 292 -23.24 3.81 -12.27
N ASP A 293 -23.65 4.72 -11.40
CA ASP A 293 -23.47 6.17 -11.63
C ASP A 293 -21.99 6.52 -11.84
N THR A 294 -21.09 5.79 -11.22
CA THR A 294 -19.64 5.98 -11.37
C THR A 294 -19.16 5.57 -12.77
N PHE A 295 -19.69 4.46 -13.31
CA PHE A 295 -19.38 4.05 -14.67
C PHE A 295 -19.92 5.07 -15.67
N TYR A 296 -21.17 5.54 -15.50
CA TYR A 296 -21.74 6.56 -16.35
C TYR A 296 -21.00 7.89 -16.27
N GLY A 297 -20.59 8.30 -15.05
CA GLY A 297 -19.75 9.46 -14.83
C GLY A 297 -18.39 9.37 -15.53
N TRP A 298 -17.78 8.17 -15.52
CA TRP A 298 -16.54 7.92 -16.24
C TRP A 298 -16.72 8.05 -17.76
N VAL A 299 -17.75 7.43 -18.34
CA VAL A 299 -18.06 7.60 -19.77
C VAL A 299 -18.28 9.08 -20.10
N PHE A 300 -19.04 9.78 -19.28
CA PHE A 300 -19.33 11.21 -19.46
C PHE A 300 -18.07 12.09 -19.44
N SER A 301 -17.06 11.72 -18.64
CA SER A 301 -15.81 12.48 -18.49
C SER A 301 -15.00 12.58 -19.79
N PHE A 302 -15.27 11.74 -20.78
CA PHE A 302 -14.62 11.77 -22.10
C PHE A 302 -15.30 12.70 -23.11
N GLY A 303 -16.31 13.46 -22.70
CA GLY A 303 -16.91 14.51 -23.55
C GLY A 303 -17.47 13.99 -24.88
N GLY A 304 -18.03 12.77 -24.88
CA GLY A 304 -18.66 12.16 -26.07
C GLY A 304 -17.71 11.32 -26.93
N LYS A 305 -16.42 11.24 -26.61
CA LYS A 305 -15.46 10.37 -27.32
C LYS A 305 -15.66 8.87 -27.01
N ILE A 306 -16.39 8.56 -25.96
CA ILE A 306 -16.89 7.23 -25.62
C ILE A 306 -18.42 7.33 -25.59
N LYS A 307 -19.08 6.44 -26.32
CA LYS A 307 -20.54 6.33 -26.37
C LYS A 307 -20.96 4.91 -26.06
N ILE A 308 -21.94 4.73 -25.17
CA ILE A 308 -22.56 3.43 -24.91
C ILE A 308 -23.52 3.17 -26.06
N THR A 309 -23.29 2.09 -26.81
CA THR A 309 -24.11 1.69 -27.96
C THR A 309 -24.97 0.47 -27.69
N GLY A 310 -24.76 -0.19 -26.58
CA GLY A 310 -25.54 -1.34 -26.14
C GLY A 310 -25.08 -1.90 -24.81
N PRO A 311 -25.88 -2.74 -24.19
CA PRO A 311 -27.29 -3.03 -24.48
C PRO A 311 -28.25 -1.90 -24.07
N ASP A 312 -29.55 -2.05 -24.37
CA ASP A 312 -30.56 -1.01 -24.16
C ASP A 312 -30.67 -0.53 -22.71
N ASN A 313 -30.52 -1.43 -21.73
CA ASN A 313 -30.51 -1.06 -20.31
C ASN A 313 -29.31 -0.15 -19.94
N ALA A 314 -28.14 -0.37 -20.52
CA ALA A 314 -26.96 0.46 -20.30
C ALA A 314 -27.12 1.84 -20.97
N VAL A 315 -27.65 1.87 -22.19
CA VAL A 315 -27.94 3.12 -22.93
C VAL A 315 -29.00 3.96 -22.20
N SER A 316 -30.10 3.34 -21.81
CA SER A 316 -31.18 4.02 -21.09
C SER A 316 -30.77 4.48 -19.70
N GLY A 317 -29.98 3.66 -18.98
CA GLY A 317 -29.39 4.03 -17.69
C GLY A 317 -28.51 5.26 -17.78
N PHE A 318 -27.64 5.34 -18.80
CA PHE A 318 -26.80 6.52 -19.05
C PHE A 318 -27.63 7.77 -19.38
N GLN A 319 -28.66 7.62 -20.23
CA GLN A 319 -29.55 8.74 -20.56
C GLN A 319 -30.32 9.24 -19.34
N ASN A 320 -30.80 8.33 -18.49
CA ASN A 320 -31.48 8.68 -17.25
C ASN A 320 -30.53 9.43 -16.29
N ALA A 321 -29.30 8.97 -16.15
CA ALA A 321 -28.28 9.67 -15.38
C ALA A 321 -28.05 11.11 -15.92
N LEU A 322 -27.88 11.27 -17.23
CA LEU A 322 -27.75 12.60 -17.86
C LEU A 322 -28.95 13.52 -17.63
N ASN A 323 -30.17 12.98 -17.62
CA ASN A 323 -31.39 13.78 -17.41
C ASN A 323 -31.50 14.31 -15.97
N GLN A 324 -30.82 13.73 -14.99
CA GLN A 324 -30.77 14.23 -13.61
C GLN A 324 -29.95 15.54 -13.48
N PHE A 325 -29.17 15.89 -14.50
CA PHE A 325 -28.37 17.13 -14.53
C PHE A 325 -29.08 18.29 -15.28
N LYS A 326 -30.27 18.08 -15.79
CA LYS A 326 -31.13 19.12 -16.40
C LYS A 326 -32.08 19.69 -15.36
#